data_f85711d51f9daef6e15df80c20bb0036
#
_entry.id   f85711d51f9daef6e15df80c20bb0036
#
_cell.length_a   1.000
_cell.length_b   1.000
_cell.length_c   1.000
_cell.angle_alpha   90.00
_cell.angle_beta   90.00
_cell.angle_gamma   90.00
#
_symmetry.space_group_name_H-M   'P 1'
#
loop_
_entity.id
_entity.type
_entity.pdbx_description
1 polymer ?
#
loop_
_entity_poly.entity_id
_entity_poly.type
_entity_poly.pdbx_seq_one_letter_code
_entity_poly.pdbx_strand_id
1 'polypeptide(L)'
;MENSKILIRNAAQIVTCHGDKARRGAEMSDLGVIEDGAVEMSDGVITHVGPTEEVLRNIHAEDYLEIRAENQAVLPGFVDSHTHFIFGGYREEEFSWRLRGDSYMSIMERGGGIVNTMKATRESDFDTLWDRGEERLDELFSM
;
A
#
# COMPACT_ATOMS: atom_id res chain seq x y z
N MET A 1 5.75 -25.32 3.70
CA MET A 1 6.21 -23.91 3.65
C MET A 1 7.44 -23.87 4.53
N GLU A 2 8.58 -23.46 3.98
CA GLU A 2 9.79 -23.29 4.79
C GLU A 2 9.50 -22.26 5.89
N ASN A 3 9.94 -22.57 7.09
CA ASN A 3 9.82 -21.72 8.27
C ASN A 3 10.58 -20.41 7.98
N SER A 4 9.91 -19.36 7.50
CA SER A 4 10.57 -18.13 7.09
C SER A 4 10.67 -17.18 8.26
N LYS A 5 11.90 -17.03 8.78
CA LYS A 5 12.20 -16.03 9.80
C LYS A 5 12.86 -14.81 9.13
N ILE A 6 12.33 -13.64 9.37
CA ILE A 6 12.84 -12.36 8.85
C ILE A 6 13.11 -11.42 10.00
N LEU A 7 14.28 -10.79 9.96
CA LEU A 7 14.69 -9.76 10.91
C LEU A 7 15.02 -8.47 10.16
N ILE A 8 14.20 -7.43 10.36
CA ILE A 8 14.55 -6.08 9.95
C ILE A 8 15.20 -5.41 11.15
N ARG A 9 16.39 -4.81 10.99
CA ARG A 9 17.10 -4.16 12.10
C ARG A 9 17.80 -2.87 11.72
N ASN A 10 18.17 -2.11 12.73
CA ASN A 10 18.83 -0.81 12.60
C ASN A 10 18.03 0.17 11.74
N ALA A 11 16.70 0.07 11.75
CA ALA A 11 15.86 1.07 11.13
C ALA A 11 16.03 2.42 11.83
N ALA A 12 16.26 3.50 11.07
CA ALA A 12 16.33 4.82 11.66
C ALA A 12 15.06 5.15 12.45
N GLN A 13 13.92 4.71 11.92
CA GLN A 13 12.62 4.81 12.59
C GLN A 13 11.73 3.61 12.25
N ILE A 14 11.04 3.08 13.24
CA ILE A 14 9.89 2.21 13.02
C ILE A 14 8.63 2.96 13.44
N VAL A 15 7.71 3.14 12.49
CA VAL A 15 6.41 3.74 12.73
C VAL A 15 5.41 2.61 12.97
N THR A 16 5.00 2.41 14.22
CA THR A 16 4.16 1.26 14.55
C THR A 16 2.68 1.49 14.26
N CYS A 17 2.23 2.74 14.28
CA CYS A 17 0.80 3.10 14.27
C CYS A 17 -0.02 2.33 15.31
N HIS A 18 0.63 1.89 16.41
CA HIS A 18 0.02 1.03 17.42
C HIS A 18 -1.23 1.66 18.03
N GLY A 19 -2.30 0.88 18.15
CA GLY A 19 -3.55 1.30 18.76
C GLY A 19 -4.69 0.34 18.46
N ASP A 20 -5.71 0.36 19.30
CA ASP A 20 -6.91 -0.47 19.24
C ASP A 20 -8.12 0.25 18.60
N LYS A 21 -7.97 1.53 18.27
CA LYS A 21 -9.02 2.38 17.70
C LYS A 21 -8.46 3.42 16.74
N ALA A 22 -9.32 3.91 15.86
CA ALA A 22 -9.00 5.03 14.99
C ALA A 22 -8.68 6.29 15.80
N ARG A 23 -7.54 6.91 15.52
CA ARG A 23 -7.11 8.19 16.12
C ARG A 23 -7.82 9.36 15.44
N ARG A 24 -8.08 10.42 16.20
CA ARG A 24 -8.80 11.60 15.72
C ARG A 24 -8.14 12.89 16.20
N GLY A 25 -8.26 13.94 15.40
CA GLY A 25 -7.73 15.26 15.75
C GLY A 25 -6.23 15.22 16.03
N ALA A 26 -5.81 15.76 17.17
CA ALA A 26 -4.40 15.82 17.58
C ALA A 26 -3.77 14.43 17.80
N GLU A 27 -4.56 13.41 18.13
CA GLU A 27 -4.04 12.04 18.30
C GLU A 27 -3.49 11.46 16.98
N MET A 28 -3.90 11.98 15.81
CA MET A 28 -3.42 11.51 14.51
C MET A 28 -1.92 11.78 14.29
N SER A 29 -1.32 12.68 15.04
CA SER A 29 0.12 12.94 14.98
C SER A 29 0.99 12.01 15.85
N ASP A 30 0.35 11.21 16.70
CA ASP A 30 1.04 10.18 17.47
C ASP A 30 1.14 8.91 16.66
N LEU A 31 2.30 8.68 16.06
CA LEU A 31 2.55 7.56 15.16
C LEU A 31 3.18 6.34 15.87
N GLY A 32 3.52 6.46 17.14
CA GLY A 32 4.24 5.42 17.89
C GLY A 32 5.59 5.10 17.26
N VAL A 33 6.45 6.12 17.15
CA VAL A 33 7.78 6.00 16.52
C VAL A 33 8.78 5.38 17.50
N ILE A 34 9.54 4.40 17.03
CA ILE A 34 10.69 3.80 17.71
C ILE A 34 11.93 4.15 16.90
N GLU A 35 12.89 4.85 17.51
CA GLU A 35 14.19 5.15 16.90
C GLU A 35 15.15 3.95 17.06
N ASP A 36 16.05 3.75 16.10
CA ASP A 36 16.96 2.58 16.04
C ASP A 36 16.22 1.27 16.32
N GLY A 37 15.18 1.01 15.53
CA GLY A 37 14.27 -0.08 15.79
C GLY A 37 14.56 -1.35 14.99
N ALA A 38 13.99 -2.46 15.47
CA ALA A 38 13.97 -3.74 14.79
C ALA A 38 12.59 -4.38 14.81
N VAL A 39 12.32 -5.19 13.79
CA VAL A 39 11.10 -6.02 13.65
C VAL A 39 11.52 -7.46 13.43
N GLU A 40 11.03 -8.34 14.26
CA GLU A 40 11.16 -9.79 14.13
C GLU A 40 9.87 -10.36 13.54
N MET A 41 9.99 -11.22 12.55
CA MET A 41 8.87 -11.93 11.93
C MET A 41 9.17 -13.43 11.82
N SER A 42 8.17 -14.25 12.07
CA SER A 42 8.21 -15.69 11.88
C SER A 42 6.93 -16.16 11.22
N ASP A 43 7.05 -16.90 10.11
CA ASP A 43 5.93 -17.46 9.37
C ASP A 43 4.85 -16.42 8.97
N GLY A 44 5.30 -15.23 8.58
CA GLY A 44 4.42 -14.14 8.16
C GLY A 44 3.76 -13.36 9.32
N VAL A 45 4.13 -13.65 10.57
CA VAL A 45 3.62 -12.96 11.75
C VAL A 45 4.73 -12.11 12.38
N ILE A 46 4.44 -10.85 12.70
CA ILE A 46 5.32 -10.01 13.51
C ILE A 46 5.30 -10.54 14.93
N THR A 47 6.45 -10.99 15.44
CA THR A 47 6.60 -11.57 16.77
C THR A 47 7.15 -10.58 17.79
N HIS A 48 7.99 -9.63 17.32
CA HIS A 48 8.57 -8.61 18.18
C HIS A 48 8.82 -7.31 17.41
N VAL A 49 8.59 -6.18 18.07
CA VAL A 49 8.93 -4.83 17.57
C VAL A 49 9.46 -4.02 18.74
N GLY A 50 10.61 -3.38 18.57
CA GLY A 50 11.22 -2.58 19.63
C GLY A 50 12.55 -1.96 19.20
N PRO A 51 13.28 -1.33 20.15
CA PRO A 51 14.64 -0.91 19.92
C PRO A 51 15.52 -2.10 19.47
N THR A 52 16.44 -1.87 18.51
CA THR A 52 17.28 -2.92 17.93
C THR A 52 18.00 -3.76 18.98
N GLU A 53 18.60 -3.11 19.98
CA GLU A 53 19.29 -3.80 21.07
C GLU A 53 18.36 -4.73 21.87
N GLU A 54 17.13 -4.31 22.08
CA GLU A 54 16.14 -5.09 22.84
C GLU A 54 15.66 -6.33 22.07
N VAL A 55 15.34 -6.16 20.80
CA VAL A 55 14.90 -7.27 19.92
C VAL A 55 16.01 -8.30 19.76
N LEU A 56 17.26 -7.86 19.54
CA LEU A 56 18.40 -8.76 19.34
C LEU A 56 18.83 -9.50 20.60
N ARG A 57 18.42 -9.08 21.80
CA ARG A 57 18.87 -9.65 23.06
C ARG A 57 18.57 -11.15 23.21
N ASN A 58 17.46 -11.60 22.62
CA ASN A 58 16.91 -12.95 22.81
C ASN A 58 16.84 -13.76 21.52
N ILE A 59 17.47 -13.31 20.43
CA ILE A 59 17.45 -14.00 19.13
C ILE A 59 18.89 -14.23 18.62
N HIS A 60 19.06 -15.25 17.81
CA HIS A 60 20.26 -15.52 17.04
C HIS A 60 20.04 -15.02 15.61
N ALA A 61 20.64 -13.89 15.25
CA ALA A 61 20.39 -13.23 13.97
C ALA A 61 20.73 -14.13 12.76
N GLU A 62 21.66 -15.08 12.91
CA GLU A 62 22.02 -16.07 11.90
C GLU A 62 20.90 -17.04 11.50
N ASP A 63 19.84 -17.14 12.32
CA ASP A 63 18.66 -17.95 12.02
C ASP A 63 17.64 -17.22 11.13
N TYR A 64 17.89 -15.94 10.81
CA TYR A 64 16.96 -15.06 10.12
C TYR A 64 17.49 -14.60 8.76
N LEU A 65 16.56 -14.39 7.83
CA LEU A 65 16.83 -13.51 6.68
C LEU A 65 16.93 -12.08 7.20
N GLU A 66 18.16 -11.55 7.23
CA GLU A 66 18.43 -10.22 7.77
C GLU A 66 18.24 -9.13 6.71
N ILE A 67 17.47 -8.09 7.06
CA ILE A 67 17.31 -6.85 6.30
C ILE A 67 17.82 -5.69 7.15
N ARG A 68 18.86 -5.00 6.68
CA ARG A 68 19.39 -3.81 7.33
C ARG A 68 18.71 -2.57 6.78
N ALA A 69 18.09 -1.78 7.67
CA ALA A 69 17.30 -0.61 7.31
C ALA A 69 17.95 0.70 7.80
N GLU A 70 19.30 0.75 7.76
CA GLU A 70 20.03 1.97 8.15
C GLU A 70 19.60 3.18 7.30
N ASN A 71 19.29 4.28 7.95
CA ASN A 71 18.76 5.52 7.33
C ASN A 71 17.40 5.36 6.65
N GLN A 72 16.66 4.28 6.92
CA GLN A 72 15.33 4.04 6.39
C GLN A 72 14.27 4.06 7.49
N ALA A 73 13.05 4.43 7.13
CA ALA A 73 11.87 4.25 7.97
C ALA A 73 11.17 2.95 7.58
N VAL A 74 10.76 2.19 8.59
CA VAL A 74 9.93 0.99 8.43
C VAL A 74 8.52 1.31 8.89
N LEU A 75 7.55 1.07 8.02
CA LEU A 75 6.14 1.34 8.26
C LEU A 75 5.31 0.07 8.00
N PRO A 76 4.12 -0.04 8.60
CA PRO A 76 3.13 -1.02 8.15
C PRO A 76 2.81 -0.83 6.66
N GLY A 77 2.53 -1.92 5.95
CA GLY A 77 2.06 -1.85 4.57
C GLY A 77 0.81 -0.96 4.46
N PHE A 78 0.72 -0.21 3.39
CA PHE A 78 -0.46 0.62 3.16
C PHE A 78 -1.70 -0.24 2.93
N VAL A 79 -2.83 0.23 3.47
CA VAL A 79 -4.13 -0.39 3.24
C VAL A 79 -4.98 0.58 2.43
N ASP A 80 -5.23 0.23 1.18
CA ASP A 80 -6.16 0.96 0.33
C ASP A 80 -7.58 0.40 0.56
N SER A 81 -8.41 1.19 1.21
CA SER A 81 -9.79 0.82 1.51
C SER A 81 -10.79 1.22 0.42
N HIS A 82 -10.36 1.95 -0.60
CA HIS A 82 -11.24 2.43 -1.67
C HIS A 82 -10.48 2.67 -2.98
N THR A 83 -10.31 1.63 -3.77
CA THR A 83 -9.79 1.74 -5.13
C THR A 83 -10.68 1.00 -6.14
N HIS A 84 -10.80 1.57 -7.32
CA HIS A 84 -11.56 0.97 -8.42
C HIS A 84 -10.57 0.33 -9.40
N PHE A 85 -10.24 -0.94 -9.20
CA PHE A 85 -9.27 -1.63 -10.06
C PHE A 85 -9.89 -2.53 -11.14
N ILE A 86 -11.20 -2.87 -11.03
CA ILE A 86 -11.92 -3.62 -12.06
C ILE A 86 -12.83 -2.67 -12.84
N PHE A 87 -12.45 -2.33 -14.06
CA PHE A 87 -13.24 -1.52 -14.97
C PHE A 87 -12.77 -1.69 -16.42
N GLY A 88 -13.69 -1.48 -17.38
CA GLY A 88 -13.40 -1.42 -18.81
C GLY A 88 -13.18 0.01 -19.28
N GLY A 89 -12.16 0.21 -20.13
CA GLY A 89 -11.85 1.50 -20.75
C GLY A 89 -11.23 2.53 -19.80
N TYR A 90 -10.38 3.35 -20.35
CA TYR A 90 -9.74 4.47 -19.68
C TYR A 90 -10.34 5.80 -20.18
N ARG A 91 -10.04 6.89 -19.48
CA ARG A 91 -10.52 8.23 -19.78
C ARG A 91 -9.36 9.22 -19.94
N GLU A 92 -8.26 8.75 -20.53
CA GLU A 92 -7.03 9.52 -20.72
C GLU A 92 -7.25 10.78 -21.57
N GLU A 93 -8.16 10.74 -22.55
CA GLU A 93 -8.51 11.91 -23.34
C GLU A 93 -9.14 13.03 -22.52
N GLU A 94 -9.91 12.70 -21.47
CA GLU A 94 -10.53 13.68 -20.59
C GLU A 94 -9.50 14.52 -19.85
N PHE A 95 -8.33 13.92 -19.52
CA PHE A 95 -7.23 14.66 -18.94
C PHE A 95 -6.73 15.77 -19.88
N SER A 96 -6.57 15.45 -21.16
CA SER A 96 -6.20 16.41 -22.19
C SER A 96 -7.25 17.51 -22.38
N TRP A 97 -8.54 17.17 -22.28
CA TRP A 97 -9.62 18.16 -22.37
C TRP A 97 -9.61 19.12 -21.17
N ARG A 98 -9.39 18.60 -19.95
CA ARG A 98 -9.25 19.42 -18.74
C ARG A 98 -8.06 20.37 -18.81
N LEU A 99 -6.92 19.93 -19.31
CA LEU A 99 -5.76 20.79 -19.50
C LEU A 99 -6.03 21.95 -20.49
N ARG A 100 -6.92 21.75 -21.44
CA ARG A 100 -7.39 22.81 -22.37
C ARG A 100 -8.47 23.73 -21.80
N GLY A 101 -8.91 23.48 -20.57
CA GLY A 101 -9.88 24.30 -19.88
C GLY A 101 -11.35 23.86 -20.05
N ASP A 102 -11.59 22.66 -20.60
CA ASP A 102 -12.96 22.14 -20.71
C ASP A 102 -13.59 21.95 -19.33
N SER A 103 -14.85 22.38 -19.20
CA SER A 103 -15.59 22.17 -17.97
C SER A 103 -16.03 20.70 -17.82
N TYR A 104 -16.32 20.29 -16.60
CA TYR A 104 -16.87 18.95 -16.34
C TYR A 104 -18.14 18.66 -17.16
N MET A 105 -19.03 19.65 -17.26
CA MET A 105 -20.27 19.51 -18.03
C MET A 105 -19.99 19.32 -19.52
N SER A 106 -19.07 20.09 -20.09
CA SER A 106 -18.67 19.94 -21.48
C SER A 106 -18.08 18.54 -21.79
N ILE A 107 -17.32 17.98 -20.85
CA ILE A 107 -16.79 16.62 -20.96
C ILE A 107 -17.92 15.58 -20.94
N MET A 108 -18.88 15.75 -20.03
CA MET A 108 -20.04 14.86 -19.92
C MET A 108 -20.92 14.91 -21.19
N GLU A 109 -21.15 16.08 -21.75
CA GLU A 109 -21.93 16.25 -22.99
C GLU A 109 -21.30 15.56 -24.21
N ARG A 110 -19.97 15.42 -24.20
CA ARG A 110 -19.23 14.64 -25.22
C ARG A 110 -19.24 13.12 -24.97
N GLY A 111 -19.95 12.66 -23.95
CA GLY A 111 -20.02 11.24 -23.60
C GLY A 111 -18.89 10.76 -22.68
N GLY A 112 -18.13 11.68 -22.07
CA GLY A 112 -17.11 11.39 -21.08
C GLY A 112 -17.67 11.16 -19.67
N GLY A 113 -16.78 11.19 -18.70
CA GLY A 113 -17.13 11.00 -17.29
C GLY A 113 -17.43 9.55 -16.93
N ILE A 114 -18.07 9.37 -15.78
CA ILE A 114 -18.35 8.03 -15.24
C ILE A 114 -19.24 7.19 -16.18
N VAL A 115 -20.10 7.83 -16.96
CA VAL A 115 -20.98 7.14 -17.92
C VAL A 115 -20.17 6.39 -18.98
N ASN A 116 -19.08 6.98 -19.46
CA ASN A 116 -18.18 6.33 -20.41
C ASN A 116 -17.56 5.06 -19.80
N THR A 117 -17.02 5.16 -18.58
CA THR A 117 -16.44 3.98 -17.88
C THR A 117 -17.51 2.91 -17.64
N MET A 118 -18.70 3.29 -17.20
CA MET A 118 -19.81 2.35 -16.98
C MET A 118 -20.19 1.61 -18.28
N LYS A 119 -20.27 2.32 -19.40
CA LYS A 119 -20.59 1.73 -20.69
C LYS A 119 -19.50 0.77 -21.12
N ALA A 120 -18.24 1.20 -21.12
CA ALA A 120 -17.11 0.37 -21.48
C ALA A 120 -16.98 -0.89 -20.59
N THR A 121 -17.25 -0.76 -19.28
CA THR A 121 -17.25 -1.90 -18.36
C THR A 121 -18.37 -2.91 -18.68
N ARG A 122 -19.56 -2.44 -19.01
CA ARG A 122 -20.69 -3.30 -19.38
C ARG A 122 -20.53 -3.99 -20.74
N GLU A 123 -19.79 -3.37 -21.64
CA GLU A 123 -19.49 -3.89 -22.98
C GLU A 123 -18.27 -4.85 -22.98
N SER A 124 -17.45 -4.82 -21.93
CA SER A 124 -16.33 -5.75 -21.78
C SER A 124 -16.81 -7.14 -21.38
N ASP A 125 -16.19 -8.17 -21.93
CA ASP A 125 -16.37 -9.55 -21.45
C ASP A 125 -15.65 -9.78 -20.10
N PHE A 126 -15.98 -10.91 -19.47
CA PHE A 126 -15.44 -11.26 -18.16
C PHE A 126 -13.92 -11.44 -18.19
N ASP A 127 -13.39 -12.13 -19.21
CA ASP A 127 -11.96 -12.44 -19.28
C ASP A 127 -11.14 -11.16 -19.42
N THR A 128 -11.58 -10.22 -20.26
CA THR A 128 -10.95 -8.89 -20.38
C THR A 128 -10.95 -8.13 -19.07
N LEU A 129 -12.03 -8.16 -18.29
CA LEU A 129 -12.09 -7.47 -16.98
C LEU A 129 -11.21 -8.15 -15.94
N TRP A 130 -11.14 -9.48 -15.99
CA TRP A 130 -10.29 -10.28 -15.11
C TRP A 130 -8.81 -9.97 -15.35
N ASP A 131 -8.33 -10.12 -16.58
CA ASP A 131 -6.94 -9.91 -16.95
C ASP A 131 -6.46 -8.50 -16.58
N ARG A 132 -7.27 -7.48 -16.88
CA ARG A 132 -6.96 -6.09 -16.50
C ARG A 132 -7.00 -5.84 -14.99
N GLY A 133 -7.87 -6.56 -14.27
CA GLY A 133 -7.92 -6.50 -12.81
C GLY A 133 -6.68 -7.10 -12.19
N GLU A 134 -6.24 -8.26 -12.69
CA GLU A 134 -5.03 -8.94 -12.24
C GLU A 134 -3.77 -8.09 -12.51
N GLU A 135 -3.61 -7.55 -13.73
CA GLU A 135 -2.52 -6.65 -14.10
C GLU A 135 -2.42 -5.44 -13.14
N ARG A 136 -3.55 -4.79 -12.84
CA ARG A 136 -3.57 -3.64 -11.92
C ARG A 136 -3.27 -4.02 -10.47
N LEU A 137 -3.69 -5.20 -10.03
CA LEU A 137 -3.34 -5.70 -8.70
C LEU A 137 -1.84 -5.96 -8.61
N ASP A 138 -1.24 -6.58 -9.62
CA ASP A 138 0.20 -6.81 -9.65
C ASP A 138 1.00 -5.50 -9.64
N GLU A 139 0.54 -4.48 -10.37
CA GLU A 139 1.12 -3.14 -10.30
C GLU A 139 1.03 -2.53 -8.89
N LEU A 140 -0.13 -2.64 -8.22
CA LEU A 140 -0.32 -2.14 -6.85
C LEU A 140 0.58 -2.84 -5.84
N PHE A 141 0.82 -4.14 -6.00
CA PHE A 141 1.73 -4.90 -5.12
C PHE A 141 3.21 -4.63 -5.41
N SER A 142 3.55 -4.11 -6.58
CA SER A 142 4.94 -3.82 -6.96
C SER A 142 5.43 -2.44 -6.50
N MET A 143 4.51 -1.56 -6.10
CA MET A 143 4.83 -0.20 -5.59
C MET A 143 5.09 -0.17 -4.10
#